data_7b1d743c68a9c14ddc283be784ef2f8f
#
_entry.id   7b1d743c68a9c14ddc283be784ef2f8f
#
_cell.length_a   1.000
_cell.length_b   1.000
_cell.length_c   1.000
_cell.angle_alpha   90.00
_cell.angle_beta   90.00
_cell.angle_gamma   90.00
#
_symmetry.space_group_name_H-M   'P 1'
#
loop_
_entity.id
_entity.type
_entity.pdbx_description
1 polymer ?
#
loop_
_entity_poly.entity_id
_entity_poly.type
_entity_poly.pdbx_seq_one_letter_code
_entity_poly.pdbx_strand_id
1 'polypeptide(L)'
;GLTSANFCHKGGFIMTVDDVNDAISACKISLENFTETSCIINLGGSSKMDEILKEIPHMENAAIIHCDLPKMPALTFDRNLGEISMEKEEFASYIKDYVKGILKYKPDAVYVEGELFIVYPVIRVLHKKHIPVYIKHQNRVVAI
;
A
#
# COMPACT_ATOMS: atom_id res chain seq x y z
N GLY A 1 19.49 0.77 6.99
CA GLY A 1 19.98 1.79 6.13
C GLY A 1 19.15 1.97 4.89
N LEU A 2 19.35 3.09 4.27
CA LEU A 2 18.68 3.38 3.01
C LEU A 2 19.32 2.56 1.91
N THR A 3 18.53 1.76 1.27
CA THR A 3 18.96 1.06 0.07
C THR A 3 18.44 1.80 -1.15
N SER A 4 19.04 1.58 -2.30
CA SER A 4 18.70 2.29 -3.53
C SER A 4 17.25 2.21 -3.96
N ALA A 5 16.49 1.26 -3.44
CA ALA A 5 15.12 1.01 -3.88
C ALA A 5 14.05 1.44 -2.88
N ASN A 6 14.42 1.98 -1.73
CA ASN A 6 13.52 2.05 -0.59
C ASN A 6 12.98 3.43 -0.23
N PHE A 7 12.91 4.33 -1.19
CA PHE A 7 12.30 5.63 -0.98
C PHE A 7 10.87 5.65 -1.46
N CYS A 8 10.00 6.26 -0.66
CA CYS A 8 8.73 6.73 -1.16
C CYS A 8 9.01 7.85 -2.15
N HIS A 9 8.51 7.75 -3.36
CA HIS A 9 8.82 8.70 -4.40
C HIS A 9 7.57 9.08 -5.19
N LYS A 10 7.61 10.26 -5.79
CA LYS A 10 6.60 10.70 -6.75
C LYS A 10 7.09 10.43 -8.16
N GLY A 11 6.21 9.96 -9.02
CA GLY A 11 6.51 9.79 -10.43
C GLY A 11 7.51 8.71 -10.79
N GLY A 12 7.72 7.71 -9.94
CA GLY A 12 8.61 6.60 -10.24
C GLY A 12 10.10 6.91 -10.11
N PHE A 13 10.45 8.03 -9.50
CA PHE A 13 11.84 8.41 -9.30
C PHE A 13 12.44 7.64 -8.13
N ILE A 14 13.55 6.93 -8.37
CA ILE A 14 14.26 6.16 -7.34
C ILE A 14 15.57 6.87 -7.02
N MET A 15 15.79 7.17 -5.74
CA MET A 15 17.01 7.80 -5.28
C MET A 15 17.95 6.77 -4.65
N THR A 16 19.24 6.89 -4.93
CA THR A 16 20.27 6.11 -4.25
C THR A 16 20.63 6.77 -2.92
N VAL A 17 21.35 6.05 -2.07
CA VAL A 17 21.85 6.61 -0.80
C VAL A 17 22.77 7.80 -1.07
N ASP A 18 23.62 7.72 -2.08
CA ASP A 18 24.52 8.81 -2.44
C ASP A 18 23.76 10.05 -2.93
N ASP A 19 22.73 9.85 -3.75
CA ASP A 19 21.87 10.94 -4.21
C ASP A 19 21.20 11.65 -3.03
N VAL A 20 20.77 10.89 -2.03
CA VAL A 20 20.15 11.44 -0.83
C VAL A 20 21.16 12.23 -0.02
N ASN A 21 22.37 11.72 0.17
CA ASN A 21 23.41 12.40 0.91
C ASN A 21 23.82 13.70 0.23
N ASP A 22 23.92 13.70 -1.09
CA ASP A 22 24.22 14.92 -1.86
C ASP A 22 23.09 15.94 -1.72
N ALA A 23 21.85 15.50 -1.77
CA ALA A 23 20.68 16.36 -1.56
C ALA A 23 20.65 16.94 -0.15
N ILE A 24 21.01 16.17 0.86
CA ILE A 24 21.12 16.61 2.25
C ILE A 24 22.18 17.70 2.37
N SER A 25 23.33 17.49 1.76
CA SER A 25 24.43 18.45 1.80
C SER A 25 24.10 19.75 1.07
N ALA A 26 23.30 19.66 0.00
CA ALA A 26 22.94 20.80 -0.82
C ALA A 26 21.80 21.63 -0.22
N CYS A 27 20.86 21.01 0.50
CA CYS A 27 19.64 21.72 0.92
C CYS A 27 18.95 21.10 2.15
N LYS A 28 19.35 21.53 3.34
CA LYS A 28 18.78 21.06 4.60
C LYS A 28 17.27 21.35 4.74
N ILE A 29 16.80 22.45 4.17
CA ILE A 29 15.38 22.83 4.23
C ILE A 29 14.53 21.85 3.44
N SER A 30 15.00 21.42 2.28
CA SER A 30 14.32 20.42 1.48
C SER A 30 14.31 19.06 2.17
N LEU A 31 15.33 18.76 2.95
CA LEU A 31 15.42 17.52 3.70
C LEU A 31 14.36 17.42 4.79
N GLU A 32 14.15 18.49 5.55
CA GLU A 32 13.12 18.51 6.58
C GLU A 32 11.74 18.26 5.99
N ASN A 33 11.42 18.92 4.88
CA ASN A 33 10.17 18.67 4.15
C ASN A 33 10.09 17.25 3.61
N PHE A 34 11.22 16.70 3.19
CA PHE A 34 11.29 15.35 2.65
C PHE A 34 11.05 14.28 3.72
N THR A 35 11.62 14.47 4.92
CA THR A 35 11.45 13.53 6.04
C THR A 35 10.04 13.57 6.63
N GLU A 36 9.33 14.67 6.45
CA GLU A 36 7.95 14.84 6.91
C GLU A 36 6.91 14.40 5.86
N THR A 37 7.36 13.98 4.67
CA THR A 37 6.45 13.54 3.62
C THR A 37 5.74 12.27 4.04
N SER A 38 4.41 12.35 4.11
CA SER A 38 3.56 11.19 4.33
C SER A 38 3.63 10.25 3.14
N CYS A 39 3.42 8.98 3.40
CA CYS A 39 3.46 7.93 2.40
C CYS A 39 2.15 7.15 2.43
N ILE A 40 1.54 6.96 1.28
CA ILE A 40 0.34 6.14 1.15
C ILE A 40 0.56 5.06 0.10
N ILE A 41 0.09 3.86 0.40
CA ILE A 41 0.06 2.79 -0.58
C ILE A 41 -1.29 2.81 -1.30
N ASN A 42 -1.23 2.86 -2.62
CA ASN A 42 -2.40 2.68 -3.48
C ASN A 42 -2.44 1.21 -3.89
N LEU A 43 -3.32 0.45 -3.26
CA LEU A 43 -3.41 -1.00 -3.42
C LEU A 43 -4.51 -1.35 -4.40
N GLY A 44 -4.14 -1.73 -5.61
CA GLY A 44 -5.06 -2.11 -6.67
C GLY A 44 -5.95 -0.99 -7.18
N GLY A 45 -5.64 0.23 -6.83
CA GLY A 45 -6.56 1.32 -7.00
C GLY A 45 -6.39 2.15 -8.26
N SER A 46 -7.23 3.16 -8.30
CA SER A 46 -7.41 4.10 -9.40
C SER A 46 -6.15 4.92 -9.70
N SER A 47 -6.03 5.33 -10.95
CA SER A 47 -5.03 6.33 -11.36
C SER A 47 -5.35 7.74 -10.87
N LYS A 48 -6.55 7.97 -10.32
CA LYS A 48 -7.00 9.29 -9.85
C LYS A 48 -6.70 9.52 -8.37
N MET A 49 -5.49 9.17 -7.95
CA MET A 49 -5.09 9.30 -6.55
C MET A 49 -5.07 10.74 -6.05
N ASP A 50 -4.84 11.71 -6.91
CA ASP A 50 -4.84 13.11 -6.50
C ASP A 50 -6.18 13.55 -5.89
N GLU A 51 -7.28 13.07 -6.46
CA GLU A 51 -8.62 13.34 -5.92
C GLU A 51 -8.86 12.58 -4.62
N ILE A 52 -8.38 11.35 -4.55
CA ILE A 52 -8.53 10.49 -3.39
C ILE A 52 -7.76 11.05 -2.20
N LEU A 53 -6.55 11.55 -2.41
CA LEU A 53 -5.72 12.10 -1.34
C LEU A 53 -6.36 13.32 -0.68
N LYS A 54 -7.15 14.10 -1.41
CA LYS A 54 -7.85 15.25 -0.85
C LYS A 54 -8.89 14.86 0.19
N GLU A 55 -9.42 13.65 0.11
CA GLU A 55 -10.43 13.16 1.04
C GLU A 55 -9.83 12.42 2.24
N ILE A 56 -8.51 12.22 2.27
CA ILE A 56 -7.82 11.56 3.38
C ILE A 56 -7.10 12.62 4.21
N PRO A 57 -7.37 12.69 5.52
CA PRO A 57 -6.73 13.70 6.37
C PRO A 57 -5.21 13.62 6.32
N HIS A 58 -4.58 14.77 6.15
CA HIS A 58 -3.11 14.94 6.16
C HIS A 58 -2.35 14.22 5.04
N MET A 59 -3.05 13.80 3.97
CA MET A 59 -2.44 13.07 2.85
C MET A 59 -2.39 13.86 1.54
N GLU A 60 -2.68 15.14 1.56
CA GLU A 60 -2.76 15.96 0.32
C GLU A 60 -1.46 15.95 -0.48
N ASN A 61 -0.32 15.92 0.20
CA ASN A 61 0.99 15.93 -0.43
C ASN A 61 1.77 14.63 -0.21
N ALA A 62 1.05 13.54 0.07
CA ALA A 62 1.68 12.26 0.33
C ALA A 62 2.37 11.69 -0.90
N ALA A 63 3.49 11.03 -0.67
CA ALA A 63 4.10 10.20 -1.70
C ALA A 63 3.24 8.95 -1.89
N ILE A 64 3.01 8.56 -3.14
CA ILE A 64 2.14 7.44 -3.48
C ILE A 64 2.98 6.28 -3.97
N ILE A 65 2.77 5.12 -3.38
CA ILE A 65 3.37 3.87 -3.84
C ILE A 65 2.26 2.99 -4.39
N HIS A 66 2.33 2.68 -5.67
CA HIS A 66 1.35 1.82 -6.32
C HIS A 66 1.76 0.35 -6.13
N CYS A 67 0.88 -0.44 -5.58
CA CYS A 67 1.08 -1.87 -5.41
C CYS A 67 -0.09 -2.63 -6.02
N ASP A 68 0.22 -3.74 -6.68
CA ASP A 68 -0.82 -4.62 -7.18
C ASP A 68 -1.44 -5.41 -6.03
N LEU A 69 -2.71 -5.74 -6.18
CA LEU A 69 -3.36 -6.69 -5.28
C LEU A 69 -2.67 -8.05 -5.35
N PRO A 70 -2.74 -8.83 -4.27
CA PRO A 70 -2.13 -10.15 -4.28
C PRO A 70 -2.77 -11.00 -5.39
N LYS A 71 -1.93 -11.68 -6.15
CA LYS A 71 -2.41 -12.63 -7.15
C LYS A 71 -2.90 -13.86 -6.41
N MET A 72 -4.15 -14.20 -6.61
CA MET A 72 -4.69 -15.42 -6.03
C MET A 72 -4.04 -16.62 -6.69
N PRO A 73 -3.54 -17.58 -5.91
CA PRO A 73 -3.12 -18.86 -6.47
C PRO A 73 -4.29 -19.48 -7.21
N ALA A 74 -4.00 -20.32 -8.19
CA ALA A 74 -5.03 -21.00 -8.94
C ALA A 74 -5.94 -21.78 -7.98
N LEU A 75 -7.15 -21.27 -7.77
CA LEU A 75 -8.13 -21.93 -6.94
C LEU A 75 -8.84 -22.96 -7.78
N THR A 76 -8.79 -24.21 -7.35
CA THR A 76 -9.51 -25.29 -7.99
C THR A 76 -10.87 -25.41 -7.33
N PHE A 77 -11.92 -25.14 -8.08
CA PHE A 77 -13.29 -25.36 -7.61
C PHE A 77 -13.64 -26.84 -7.79
N ASP A 78 -13.91 -27.53 -6.70
CA ASP A 78 -14.40 -28.90 -6.75
C ASP A 78 -15.91 -28.90 -6.96
N ARG A 79 -16.33 -29.29 -8.16
CA ARG A 79 -17.74 -29.33 -8.52
C ARG A 79 -18.55 -30.33 -7.69
N ASN A 80 -17.91 -31.39 -7.21
CA ASN A 80 -18.60 -32.42 -6.43
C ASN A 80 -18.89 -31.95 -5.00
N LEU A 81 -17.95 -31.19 -4.43
CA LEU A 81 -18.04 -30.69 -3.07
C LEU A 81 -18.60 -29.26 -3.00
N GLY A 82 -18.62 -28.53 -4.11
CA GLY A 82 -19.02 -27.13 -4.11
C GLY A 82 -18.05 -26.23 -3.37
N GLU A 83 -16.82 -26.67 -3.19
CA GLU A 83 -15.81 -25.99 -2.40
C GLU A 83 -14.68 -25.47 -3.25
N ILE A 84 -14.09 -24.36 -2.83
CA ILE A 84 -12.86 -23.85 -3.39
C ILE A 84 -11.73 -24.53 -2.66
N SER A 85 -10.94 -25.33 -3.38
CA SER A 85 -9.85 -26.09 -2.76
C SER A 85 -8.60 -25.25 -2.59
N MET A 86 -8.55 -24.55 -1.52
CA MET A 86 -7.34 -23.98 -0.96
C MET A 86 -7.43 -24.12 0.53
N GLU A 87 -6.38 -24.60 1.14
CA GLU A 87 -6.38 -24.70 2.58
C GLU A 87 -6.39 -23.31 3.21
N LYS A 88 -7.22 -23.14 4.22
CA LYS A 88 -7.42 -21.88 4.91
C LYS A 88 -6.12 -21.32 5.48
N GLU A 89 -5.28 -22.17 6.01
CA GLU A 89 -3.98 -21.79 6.58
C GLU A 89 -3.01 -21.30 5.52
N GLU A 90 -2.98 -21.93 4.36
CA GLU A 90 -2.13 -21.51 3.25
C GLU A 90 -2.55 -20.14 2.74
N PHE A 91 -3.84 -19.92 2.60
CA PHE A 91 -4.36 -18.62 2.19
C PHE A 91 -4.03 -17.53 3.20
N ALA A 92 -4.25 -17.80 4.48
CA ALA A 92 -3.94 -16.85 5.55
C ALA A 92 -2.45 -16.49 5.58
N SER A 93 -1.58 -17.50 5.43
CA SER A 93 -0.14 -17.28 5.38
C SER A 93 0.27 -16.44 4.18
N TYR A 94 -0.30 -16.72 3.01
CA TYR A 94 -0.05 -15.97 1.79
C TYR A 94 -0.40 -14.49 1.95
N ILE A 95 -1.57 -14.19 2.50
CA ILE A 95 -2.01 -12.81 2.72
C ILE A 95 -1.12 -12.11 3.75
N LYS A 96 -0.72 -12.79 4.82
CA LYS A 96 0.21 -12.22 5.81
C LYS A 96 1.55 -11.86 5.18
N ASP A 97 2.10 -12.74 4.37
CA ASP A 97 3.37 -12.50 3.70
C ASP A 97 3.27 -11.34 2.71
N TYR A 98 2.16 -11.27 1.99
CA TYR A 98 1.88 -10.17 1.08
C TYR A 98 1.85 -8.83 1.82
N VAL A 99 1.09 -8.75 2.90
CA VAL A 99 0.99 -7.51 3.69
C VAL A 99 2.34 -7.16 4.30
N LYS A 100 3.08 -8.13 4.81
CA LYS A 100 4.43 -7.90 5.30
C LYS A 100 5.33 -7.28 4.23
N GLY A 101 5.16 -7.71 2.99
CA GLY A 101 5.90 -7.16 1.86
C GLY A 101 5.58 -5.69 1.58
N ILE A 102 4.31 -5.33 1.57
CA ILE A 102 3.93 -3.94 1.32
C ILE A 102 4.28 -3.02 2.49
N LEU A 103 4.28 -3.52 3.71
CA LEU A 103 4.61 -2.71 4.89
C LEU A 103 6.09 -2.37 5.00
N LYS A 104 6.95 -2.94 4.18
CA LYS A 104 8.35 -2.53 4.07
C LYS A 104 8.49 -1.08 3.65
N TYR A 105 7.51 -0.54 2.94
CA TYR A 105 7.50 0.85 2.54
C TYR A 105 7.11 1.82 3.67
N LYS A 106 6.73 1.30 4.84
CA LYS A 106 6.32 2.07 6.02
C LYS A 106 5.26 3.12 5.70
N PRO A 107 4.12 2.71 5.16
CA PRO A 107 3.06 3.64 4.81
C PRO A 107 2.38 4.23 6.05
N ASP A 108 1.93 5.47 5.94
CA ASP A 108 1.10 6.10 6.95
C ASP A 108 -0.36 5.69 6.79
N ALA A 109 -0.76 5.29 5.59
CA ALA A 109 -2.09 4.82 5.28
C ALA A 109 -2.06 3.92 4.06
N VAL A 110 -3.11 3.15 3.86
CA VAL A 110 -3.31 2.31 2.68
C VAL A 110 -4.69 2.59 2.10
N TYR A 111 -4.74 2.92 0.83
CA TYR A 111 -5.98 3.01 0.07
C TYR A 111 -6.15 1.71 -0.72
N VAL A 112 -7.30 1.07 -0.57
CA VAL A 112 -7.53 -0.25 -1.17
C VAL A 112 -8.73 -0.18 -2.11
N GLU A 113 -8.58 -0.76 -3.30
CA GLU A 113 -9.64 -0.86 -4.28
C GLU A 113 -9.52 -2.21 -4.99
N GLY A 114 -10.63 -2.92 -5.13
CA GLY A 114 -10.64 -4.23 -5.79
C GLY A 114 -11.78 -5.11 -5.32
N GLU A 115 -11.74 -6.38 -5.73
CA GLU A 115 -12.75 -7.34 -5.35
C GLU A 115 -12.69 -7.67 -3.86
N LEU A 116 -13.86 -7.68 -3.24
CA LEU A 116 -14.00 -7.89 -1.81
C LEU A 116 -13.34 -9.19 -1.33
N PHE A 117 -13.40 -10.23 -2.15
CA PHE A 117 -12.81 -11.52 -1.83
C PHE A 117 -11.31 -11.45 -1.57
N ILE A 118 -10.60 -10.57 -2.30
CA ILE A 118 -9.16 -10.38 -2.15
C ILE A 118 -8.87 -9.27 -1.14
N VAL A 119 -9.62 -8.19 -1.23
CA VAL A 119 -9.41 -6.97 -0.45
C VAL A 119 -9.69 -7.19 1.04
N TYR A 120 -10.74 -7.90 1.36
CA TYR A 120 -11.17 -8.09 2.76
C TYR A 120 -10.11 -8.79 3.62
N PRO A 121 -9.50 -9.90 3.19
CA PRO A 121 -8.42 -10.51 3.98
C PRO A 121 -7.22 -9.60 4.18
N VAL A 122 -6.87 -8.81 3.17
CA VAL A 122 -5.77 -7.84 3.27
C VAL A 122 -6.09 -6.78 4.31
N ILE A 123 -7.30 -6.23 4.27
CA ILE A 123 -7.76 -5.21 5.23
C ILE A 123 -7.70 -5.76 6.65
N ARG A 124 -8.12 -7.00 6.87
CA ARG A 124 -8.08 -7.60 8.20
C ARG A 124 -6.65 -7.67 8.76
N VAL A 125 -5.68 -8.03 7.95
CA VAL A 125 -4.28 -8.08 8.40
C VAL A 125 -3.76 -6.68 8.68
N LEU A 126 -4.09 -5.71 7.82
CA LEU A 126 -3.71 -4.31 8.03
C LEU A 126 -4.28 -3.76 9.34
N HIS A 127 -5.55 -4.08 9.65
CA HIS A 127 -6.17 -3.67 10.90
C HIS A 127 -5.46 -4.26 12.12
N LYS A 128 -5.04 -5.50 12.06
CA LYS A 128 -4.28 -6.14 13.15
C LYS A 128 -2.95 -5.44 13.39
N LYS A 129 -2.40 -4.80 12.39
CA LYS A 129 -1.14 -4.07 12.48
C LYS A 129 -1.36 -2.57 12.73
N HIS A 130 -2.59 -2.16 12.97
CA HIS A 130 -2.97 -0.77 13.27
C HIS A 130 -2.61 0.21 12.15
N ILE A 131 -2.70 -0.24 10.91
CA ILE A 131 -2.51 0.61 9.74
C ILE A 131 -3.84 1.21 9.32
N PRO A 132 -3.94 2.55 9.19
CA PRO A 132 -5.15 3.17 8.68
C PRO A 132 -5.46 2.72 7.26
N VAL A 133 -6.70 2.29 7.02
CA VAL A 133 -7.14 1.80 5.72
C VAL A 133 -8.31 2.63 5.23
N TYR A 134 -8.27 3.00 3.97
CA TYR A 134 -9.31 3.78 3.30
C TYR A 134 -9.80 3.03 2.08
N ILE A 135 -11.10 3.13 1.85
CA ILE A 135 -11.74 2.57 0.66
C ILE A 135 -12.65 3.61 0.02
N LYS A 136 -13.03 3.39 -1.21
CA LYS A 136 -14.04 4.21 -1.88
C LYS A 136 -15.40 3.54 -1.75
N HIS A 137 -16.36 4.28 -1.23
CA HIS A 137 -17.74 3.82 -1.06
C HIS A 137 -18.68 4.93 -1.49
N GLN A 138 -19.55 4.64 -2.44
CA GLN A 138 -20.52 5.60 -3.01
C GLN A 138 -19.85 6.94 -3.40
N ASN A 139 -18.77 6.84 -4.16
CA ASN A 139 -17.96 7.97 -4.65
C ASN A 139 -17.30 8.83 -3.55
N ARG A 140 -17.21 8.30 -2.33
CA ARG A 140 -16.52 8.97 -1.23
C ARG A 140 -15.46 8.05 -0.65
N VAL A 141 -14.34 8.65 -0.23
CA VAL A 141 -13.28 7.91 0.46
C VAL A 141 -13.62 7.85 1.94
N VAL A 142 -13.65 6.65 2.49
CA VAL A 142 -14.00 6.43 3.89
C VAL A 142 -12.94 5.60 4.58
N ALA A 143 -12.70 5.92 5.86
CA ALA A 143 -11.87 5.11 6.72
C ALA A 143 -12.66 3.90 7.20
N ILE A 144 -12.02 2.76 7.24
CA ILE A 144 -12.65 1.54 7.74
C ILE A 144 -11.84 0.90 8.86
#